data_78f3ee643b3b4d1cee1014aa47bb5fb2
#
_entry.id   78f3ee643b3b4d1cee1014aa47bb5fb2
#
_cell.length_a   1.000
_cell.length_b   1.000
_cell.length_c   1.000
_cell.angle_alpha   90.00
_cell.angle_beta   90.00
_cell.angle_gamma   90.00
#
_symmetry.space_group_name_H-M   'P 1'
#
loop_
_entity.id
_entity.type
_entity.pdbx_description
1 polymer ?
#
loop_
_entity_poly.entity_id
_entity_poly.type
_entity_poly.pdbx_seq_one_letter_code
_entity_poly.pdbx_strand_id
1 'polypeptide(L)'
;MTTYTDLGVRPIINVAATLTRLGGSRMPPPVIEAMVAAGAAFVDLDALQQRVGARIAELANNPACYVSSGAAAGLTIAVAACIASDDPAAMARFPYPESGKHEVVVHRCQRNGYDYAIRQTGARLVEIGMADRTWPWELESAITPRTACVVYFAGIHFACAALPLSR
;
A
#
# COMPACT_ATOMS: atom_id res chain seq x y z
N MET A 1 -2.99 30.06 -19.18
CA MET A 1 -2.60 28.87 -18.41
C MET A 1 -1.27 28.35 -18.96
N THR A 2 -0.29 28.12 -18.10
CA THR A 2 1.00 27.53 -18.49
C THR A 2 0.78 26.05 -18.81
N THR A 3 1.23 25.59 -19.96
CA THR A 3 1.14 24.20 -20.42
C THR A 3 2.44 23.46 -20.17
N TYR A 4 2.43 22.13 -20.29
CA TYR A 4 3.67 21.34 -20.23
C TYR A 4 4.68 21.76 -21.28
N THR A 5 4.22 22.12 -22.48
CA THR A 5 5.08 22.58 -23.57
C THR A 5 5.76 23.90 -23.22
N ASP A 6 5.08 24.81 -22.54
CA ASP A 6 5.67 26.08 -22.07
C ASP A 6 6.78 25.86 -21.04
N LEU A 7 6.73 24.73 -20.32
CA LEU A 7 7.76 24.27 -19.39
C LEU A 7 8.87 23.43 -20.06
N GLY A 8 8.84 23.30 -21.39
CA GLY A 8 9.81 22.46 -22.13
C GLY A 8 9.57 20.95 -21.98
N VAL A 9 8.41 20.52 -21.44
CA VAL A 9 8.05 19.11 -21.28
C VAL A 9 7.14 18.68 -22.40
N ARG A 10 7.58 17.73 -23.19
CA ARG A 10 6.77 17.18 -24.30
C ARG A 10 5.76 16.16 -23.78
N PRO A 11 4.45 16.35 -24.02
CA PRO A 11 3.45 15.32 -23.76
C PRO A 11 3.75 14.04 -24.54
N ILE A 12 3.46 12.88 -23.95
CA ILE A 12 3.66 11.57 -24.54
C ILE A 12 2.33 10.81 -24.67
N ILE A 13 2.27 9.90 -25.62
CA ILE A 13 1.17 8.94 -25.74
C ILE A 13 1.49 7.77 -24.81
N ASN A 14 0.72 7.64 -23.74
CA ASN A 14 0.90 6.54 -22.78
C ASN A 14 0.21 5.27 -23.28
N VAL A 15 0.99 4.25 -23.62
CA VAL A 15 0.53 2.90 -23.98
C VAL A 15 0.83 1.87 -22.87
N ALA A 16 1.35 2.34 -21.73
CA ALA A 16 1.72 1.50 -20.58
C ALA A 16 0.65 1.50 -19.48
N ALA A 17 -0.61 1.62 -19.85
CA ALA A 17 -1.77 1.65 -18.96
C ALA A 17 -1.58 2.63 -17.76
N THR A 18 -1.63 2.13 -16.53
CA THR A 18 -1.62 2.92 -15.29
C THR A 18 -0.22 3.14 -14.73
N LEU A 19 0.84 3.16 -15.55
CA LEU A 19 2.21 3.30 -15.07
C LEU A 19 2.40 4.63 -14.31
N THR A 20 2.71 4.54 -13.03
CA THR A 20 2.85 5.69 -12.11
C THR A 20 3.88 6.72 -12.60
N ARG A 21 4.99 6.28 -13.20
CA ARG A 21 6.02 7.17 -13.76
C ARG A 21 5.50 8.10 -14.88
N LEU A 22 4.39 7.71 -15.51
CA LEU A 22 3.71 8.50 -16.55
C LEU A 22 2.46 9.22 -16.02
N GLY A 23 2.30 9.32 -14.71
CA GLY A 23 1.16 9.97 -14.07
C GLY A 23 -0.06 9.05 -13.82
N GLY A 24 0.07 7.75 -14.10
CA GLY A 24 -1.05 6.80 -13.95
C GLY A 24 -2.11 6.97 -15.02
N SER A 25 -3.38 7.00 -14.62
CA SER A 25 -4.51 7.20 -15.53
C SER A 25 -4.89 8.66 -15.65
N ARG A 26 -5.38 9.05 -16.82
CA ARG A 26 -6.03 10.36 -16.98
C ARG A 26 -7.35 10.34 -16.20
N MET A 27 -7.56 11.38 -15.42
CA MET A 27 -8.80 11.53 -14.65
C MET A 27 -9.97 11.88 -15.57
N PRO A 28 -11.13 11.21 -15.42
CA PRO A 28 -12.35 11.59 -16.12
C PRO A 28 -12.81 13.01 -15.73
N PRO A 29 -13.49 13.77 -16.61
CA PRO A 29 -13.96 15.13 -16.32
C PRO A 29 -14.72 15.26 -14.99
N PRO A 30 -15.68 14.38 -14.63
CA PRO A 30 -16.39 14.50 -13.35
C PRO A 30 -15.48 14.42 -12.12
N VAL A 31 -14.35 13.66 -12.21
CA VAL A 31 -13.38 13.58 -11.11
C VAL A 31 -12.64 14.91 -10.95
N ILE A 32 -12.23 15.51 -12.07
CA ILE A 32 -11.55 16.82 -12.07
C ILE A 32 -12.49 17.90 -11.50
N GLU A 33 -13.74 17.91 -11.93
CA GLU A 33 -14.77 18.86 -11.43
C GLU A 33 -14.96 18.71 -9.92
N ALA A 34 -15.07 17.48 -9.41
CA ALA A 34 -15.18 17.20 -7.98
C ALA A 34 -13.96 17.68 -7.20
N MET A 35 -12.73 17.48 -7.74
CA MET A 35 -11.50 17.97 -7.12
C MET A 35 -11.45 19.50 -7.05
N VAL A 36 -11.86 20.19 -8.11
CA VAL A 36 -11.94 21.65 -8.15
C VAL A 36 -12.92 22.16 -7.11
N ALA A 37 -14.13 21.56 -7.04
CA ALA A 37 -15.14 21.91 -6.06
C ALA A 37 -14.65 21.67 -4.62
N ALA A 38 -14.01 20.54 -4.36
CA ALA A 38 -13.46 20.22 -3.05
C ALA A 38 -12.35 21.20 -2.62
N GLY A 39 -11.51 21.65 -3.56
CA GLY A 39 -10.44 22.61 -3.29
C GLY A 39 -10.94 24.02 -2.87
N ALA A 40 -12.22 24.32 -3.03
CA ALA A 40 -12.83 25.59 -2.65
C ALA A 40 -13.40 25.61 -1.22
N ALA A 41 -13.29 24.48 -0.46
CA ALA A 41 -13.89 24.37 0.86
C ALA A 41 -12.90 23.79 1.89
N PHE A 42 -13.01 24.25 3.13
CA PHE A 42 -12.38 23.62 4.27
C PHE A 42 -13.32 22.59 4.88
N VAL A 43 -12.78 21.40 5.19
CA VAL A 43 -13.54 20.32 5.80
C VAL A 43 -12.71 19.66 6.91
N ASP A 44 -13.39 19.04 7.86
CA ASP A 44 -12.75 18.13 8.81
C ASP A 44 -12.28 16.88 8.07
N LEU A 45 -10.95 16.67 8.01
CA LEU A 45 -10.36 15.58 7.25
C LEU A 45 -10.63 14.22 7.86
N ASP A 46 -10.75 14.12 9.19
CA ASP A 46 -11.06 12.84 9.85
C ASP A 46 -12.51 12.42 9.54
N ALA A 47 -13.44 13.37 9.60
CA ALA A 47 -14.82 13.13 9.21
C ALA A 47 -14.94 12.77 7.72
N LEU A 48 -14.20 13.45 6.84
CA LEU A 48 -14.15 13.14 5.42
C LEU A 48 -13.62 11.72 5.18
N GLN A 49 -12.50 11.36 5.81
CA GLN A 49 -11.88 10.04 5.70
C GLN A 49 -12.84 8.93 6.13
N GLN A 50 -13.55 9.12 7.23
CA GLN A 50 -14.55 8.16 7.72
C GLN A 50 -15.70 7.98 6.72
N ARG A 51 -16.25 9.08 6.19
CA ARG A 51 -17.38 9.01 5.25
C ARG A 51 -17.01 8.42 3.89
N VAL A 52 -15.88 8.85 3.33
CA VAL A 52 -15.38 8.32 2.06
C VAL A 52 -14.96 6.86 2.22
N GLY A 53 -14.27 6.53 3.31
CA GLY A 53 -13.88 5.17 3.64
C GLY A 53 -15.09 4.23 3.75
N ALA A 54 -16.14 4.62 4.47
CA ALA A 54 -17.37 3.85 4.58
C ALA A 54 -18.04 3.63 3.21
N ARG A 55 -18.08 4.68 2.37
CA ARG A 55 -18.68 4.57 1.03
C ARG A 55 -17.91 3.63 0.11
N ILE A 56 -16.57 3.69 0.14
CA ILE A 56 -15.73 2.80 -0.68
C ILE A 56 -15.83 1.36 -0.15
N ALA A 57 -15.84 1.17 1.16
CA ALA A 57 -16.01 -0.14 1.79
C ALA A 57 -17.32 -0.82 1.35
N GLU A 58 -18.43 -0.07 1.35
CA GLU A 58 -19.74 -0.53 0.85
C GLU A 58 -19.64 -0.97 -0.62
N LEU A 59 -19.08 -0.12 -1.50
CA LEU A 59 -18.95 -0.41 -2.92
C LEU A 59 -18.03 -1.60 -3.22
N ALA A 60 -17.00 -1.81 -2.39
CA ALA A 60 -16.03 -2.89 -2.52
C ALA A 60 -16.43 -4.16 -1.75
N ASN A 61 -17.59 -4.15 -1.07
CA ASN A 61 -18.04 -5.23 -0.20
C ASN A 61 -16.99 -5.65 0.85
N ASN A 62 -16.43 -4.66 1.54
CA ASN A 62 -15.43 -4.85 2.59
C ASN A 62 -15.90 -4.20 3.90
N PRO A 63 -15.41 -4.65 5.06
CA PRO A 63 -15.78 -4.09 6.36
C PRO A 63 -15.36 -2.63 6.55
N ALA A 64 -14.23 -2.23 5.97
CA ALA A 64 -13.67 -0.88 6.09
C ALA A 64 -12.76 -0.54 4.92
N CYS A 65 -12.53 0.76 4.72
CA CYS A 65 -11.55 1.27 3.76
C CYS A 65 -10.89 2.53 4.32
N TYR A 66 -9.59 2.66 4.11
CA TYR A 66 -8.83 3.87 4.37
C TYR A 66 -8.25 4.40 3.06
N VAL A 67 -8.46 5.68 2.77
CA VAL A 67 -7.94 6.33 1.56
C VAL A 67 -6.57 6.93 1.87
N SER A 68 -5.54 6.45 1.19
CA SER A 68 -4.17 6.92 1.33
C SER A 68 -3.71 7.75 0.12
N SER A 69 -2.57 8.40 0.22
CA SER A 69 -1.97 9.19 -0.88
C SER A 69 -1.36 8.32 -2.00
N GLY A 70 -1.57 7.02 -1.98
CA GLY A 70 -1.10 6.07 -2.99
C GLY A 70 -0.72 4.72 -2.40
N ALA A 71 -0.41 3.74 -3.26
CA ALA A 71 -0.16 2.35 -2.86
C ALA A 71 0.99 2.21 -1.85
N ALA A 72 2.08 2.95 -2.02
CA ALA A 72 3.21 2.91 -1.08
C ALA A 72 2.81 3.42 0.31
N ALA A 73 2.08 4.56 0.37
CA ALA A 73 1.57 5.09 1.63
C ALA A 73 0.56 4.12 2.28
N GLY A 74 -0.34 3.54 1.48
CA GLY A 74 -1.28 2.52 1.96
C GLY A 74 -0.58 1.31 2.57
N LEU A 75 0.47 0.79 1.90
CA LEU A 75 1.27 -0.32 2.41
C LEU A 75 1.99 0.04 3.72
N THR A 76 2.56 1.25 3.81
CA THR A 76 3.19 1.74 5.05
C THR A 76 2.19 1.80 6.20
N ILE A 77 1.02 2.41 5.97
CA ILE A 77 -0.02 2.54 7.00
C ILE A 77 -0.53 1.16 7.44
N ALA A 78 -0.77 0.25 6.50
CA ALA A 78 -1.23 -1.10 6.81
C ALA A 78 -0.22 -1.87 7.68
N VAL A 79 1.07 -1.81 7.33
CA VAL A 79 2.12 -2.46 8.13
C VAL A 79 2.27 -1.79 9.50
N ALA A 80 2.24 -0.45 9.57
CA ALA A 80 2.29 0.28 10.84
C ALA A 80 1.11 -0.10 11.74
N ALA A 81 -0.09 -0.22 11.19
CA ALA A 81 -1.27 -0.66 11.94
C ALA A 81 -1.12 -2.10 12.48
N CYS A 82 -0.53 -3.00 11.71
CA CYS A 82 -0.23 -4.36 12.18
C CYS A 82 0.81 -4.41 13.32
N ILE A 83 1.72 -3.42 13.36
CA ILE A 83 2.76 -3.32 14.39
C ILE A 83 2.21 -2.67 15.67
N ALA A 84 1.55 -1.52 15.53
CA ALA A 84 1.14 -0.69 16.67
C ALA A 84 -0.30 -0.94 17.13
N SER A 85 -1.14 -1.56 16.30
CA SER A 85 -2.59 -1.62 16.57
C SER A 85 -3.15 -0.23 16.87
N ASP A 86 -3.84 -0.07 17.97
CA ASP A 86 -4.44 1.16 18.49
C ASP A 86 -3.64 1.79 19.66
N ASP A 87 -2.39 1.36 19.86
CA ASP A 87 -1.51 1.90 20.93
C ASP A 87 -0.81 3.19 20.46
N PRO A 88 -1.21 4.39 20.97
CA PRO A 88 -0.58 5.65 20.62
C PRO A 88 0.90 5.72 20.99
N ALA A 89 1.32 5.04 22.06
CA ALA A 89 2.70 5.00 22.47
C ALA A 89 3.57 4.19 21.51
N ALA A 90 3.03 3.09 20.94
CA ALA A 90 3.68 2.35 19.88
C ALA A 90 3.75 3.18 18.59
N MET A 91 2.67 3.89 18.23
CA MET A 91 2.66 4.77 17.07
C MET A 91 3.72 5.87 17.15
N ALA A 92 3.90 6.47 18.32
CA ALA A 92 4.88 7.55 18.53
C ALA A 92 6.34 7.07 18.40
N ARG A 93 6.60 5.77 18.50
CA ARG A 93 7.94 5.20 18.38
C ARG A 93 8.38 4.90 16.94
N PHE A 94 7.49 4.99 15.95
CA PHE A 94 7.92 4.78 14.57
C PHE A 94 9.01 5.76 14.13
N PRO A 95 10.00 5.35 13.37
CA PRO A 95 10.22 4.01 12.76
C PRO A 95 11.09 3.06 13.61
N TYR A 96 11.11 3.22 14.92
CA TYR A 96 11.97 2.43 15.84
C TYR A 96 11.12 1.60 16.83
N PRO A 97 10.41 0.53 16.34
CA PRO A 97 9.66 -0.34 17.24
C PRO A 97 10.65 -1.12 18.13
N GLU A 98 10.65 -0.82 19.41
CA GLU A 98 11.62 -1.37 20.37
C GLU A 98 11.32 -2.81 20.78
N SER A 99 10.06 -3.21 20.72
CA SER A 99 9.61 -4.53 21.17
C SER A 99 8.32 -4.95 20.46
N GLY A 100 7.99 -6.22 20.56
CA GLY A 100 6.75 -6.77 20.05
C GLY A 100 6.82 -7.19 18.58
N LYS A 101 5.67 -7.11 17.93
CA LYS A 101 5.51 -7.55 16.55
C LYS A 101 6.07 -6.52 15.57
N HIS A 102 7.19 -6.81 14.97
CA HIS A 102 7.84 -5.94 13.98
C HIS A 102 8.44 -6.72 12.79
N GLU A 103 8.16 -8.01 12.70
CA GLU A 103 8.57 -8.83 11.57
C GLU A 103 7.45 -8.92 10.55
N VAL A 104 7.81 -8.75 9.28
CA VAL A 104 6.90 -8.86 8.14
C VAL A 104 7.39 -9.97 7.23
N VAL A 105 6.60 -11.02 7.11
CA VAL A 105 6.92 -12.14 6.23
C VAL A 105 6.59 -11.78 4.79
N VAL A 106 7.53 -12.03 3.88
CA VAL A 106 7.40 -11.74 2.44
C VAL A 106 7.95 -12.91 1.61
N HIS A 107 7.31 -13.20 0.48
CA HIS A 107 7.86 -14.16 -0.47
C HIS A 107 9.05 -13.56 -1.20
N ARG A 108 10.14 -14.29 -1.31
CA ARG A 108 11.34 -13.85 -2.04
C ARG A 108 11.04 -13.50 -3.49
N CYS A 109 10.21 -14.27 -4.17
CA CYS A 109 9.80 -14.02 -5.55
C CYS A 109 8.96 -12.73 -5.72
N GLN A 110 8.40 -12.19 -4.64
CA GLN A 110 7.58 -10.97 -4.63
C GLN A 110 8.37 -9.71 -4.21
N ARG A 111 9.69 -9.84 -3.91
CA ARG A 111 10.52 -8.71 -3.55
C ARG A 111 10.60 -7.69 -4.69
N ASN A 112 10.40 -6.43 -4.36
CA ASN A 112 10.35 -5.34 -5.35
C ASN A 112 10.68 -3.98 -4.71
N GLY A 113 10.68 -2.91 -5.49
CA GLY A 113 11.01 -1.57 -5.02
C GLY A 113 10.08 -1.02 -3.94
N TYR A 114 8.88 -1.57 -3.77
CA TYR A 114 7.94 -1.17 -2.71
C TYR A 114 8.28 -1.74 -1.34
N ASP A 115 9.28 -2.61 -1.23
CA ASP A 115 9.82 -3.07 0.07
C ASP A 115 10.22 -1.91 0.97
N TYR A 116 10.59 -0.77 0.35
CA TYR A 116 10.91 0.44 1.09
C TYR A 116 9.70 0.92 1.92
N ALA A 117 8.49 0.82 1.39
CA ALA A 117 7.26 1.21 2.09
C ALA A 117 7.03 0.38 3.37
N ILE A 118 7.44 -0.89 3.37
CA ILE A 118 7.40 -1.74 4.56
C ILE A 118 8.53 -1.35 5.52
N ARG A 119 9.77 -1.26 5.04
CA ARG A 119 10.95 -1.02 5.88
C ARG A 119 10.96 0.34 6.57
N GLN A 120 10.34 1.37 5.98
CA GLN A 120 10.27 2.70 6.61
C GLN A 120 9.43 2.73 7.90
N THR A 121 8.65 1.69 8.19
CA THR A 121 8.00 1.52 9.50
C THR A 121 8.95 0.98 10.58
N GLY A 122 10.20 0.68 10.24
CA GLY A 122 11.13 -0.02 11.12
C GLY A 122 10.94 -1.55 11.13
N ALA A 123 10.02 -2.08 10.34
CA ALA A 123 9.79 -3.52 10.23
C ALA A 123 11.00 -4.24 9.63
N ARG A 124 11.29 -5.43 10.15
CA ARG A 124 12.25 -6.37 9.61
C ARG A 124 11.55 -7.33 8.64
N LEU A 125 12.04 -7.39 7.40
CA LEU A 125 11.55 -8.38 6.44
C LEU A 125 12.09 -9.77 6.76
N VAL A 126 11.19 -10.76 6.79
CA VAL A 126 11.50 -12.18 6.91
C VAL A 126 11.14 -12.83 5.58
N GLU A 127 12.15 -13.20 4.82
CA GLU A 127 11.96 -13.78 3.49
C GLU A 127 11.69 -15.28 3.58
N ILE A 128 10.72 -15.74 2.82
CA ILE A 128 10.40 -17.16 2.62
C ILE A 128 10.47 -17.53 1.14
N GLY A 129 10.72 -18.79 0.87
CA GLY A 129 10.78 -19.34 -0.47
C GLY A 129 12.08 -19.04 -1.22
N MET A 130 12.12 -19.59 -2.41
CA MET A 130 13.19 -19.43 -3.40
C MET A 130 12.69 -18.60 -4.58
N ALA A 131 13.51 -18.48 -5.62
CA ALA A 131 13.14 -17.76 -6.83
C ALA A 131 12.02 -18.46 -7.62
N ASP A 132 11.93 -19.78 -7.53
CA ASP A 132 11.07 -20.64 -8.33
C ASP A 132 9.92 -21.30 -7.55
N ARG A 133 9.98 -21.31 -6.21
CA ARG A 133 8.92 -21.90 -5.37
C ARG A 133 9.00 -21.46 -3.91
N THR A 134 7.87 -21.63 -3.22
CA THR A 134 7.74 -21.51 -1.76
C THR A 134 6.98 -22.72 -1.23
N TRP A 135 7.44 -23.30 -0.13
CA TRP A 135 6.78 -24.42 0.53
C TRP A 135 5.92 -23.95 1.71
N PRO A 136 4.77 -24.58 1.99
CA PRO A 136 3.91 -24.19 3.13
C PRO A 136 4.65 -24.16 4.47
N TRP A 137 5.52 -25.13 4.73
CA TRP A 137 6.28 -25.21 5.97
C TRP A 137 7.22 -24.01 6.19
N GLU A 138 7.67 -23.33 5.12
CA GLU A 138 8.50 -22.12 5.24
C GLU A 138 7.67 -20.96 5.82
N LEU A 139 6.42 -20.83 5.38
CA LEU A 139 5.50 -19.83 5.95
C LEU A 139 5.19 -20.16 7.41
N GLU A 140 4.85 -21.42 7.71
CA GLU A 140 4.56 -21.88 9.06
C GLU A 140 5.73 -21.61 10.02
N SER A 141 6.95 -21.90 9.57
CA SER A 141 8.17 -21.67 10.37
C SER A 141 8.54 -20.19 10.53
N ALA A 142 8.16 -19.35 9.58
CA ALA A 142 8.44 -17.91 9.60
C ALA A 142 7.48 -17.13 10.50
N ILE A 143 6.30 -17.69 10.79
CA ILE A 143 5.33 -17.07 11.69
C ILE A 143 5.77 -17.31 13.14
N THR A 144 6.13 -16.24 13.83
CA THR A 144 6.59 -16.23 15.22
C THR A 144 5.79 -15.21 16.03
N PRO A 145 5.93 -15.17 17.36
CA PRO A 145 5.33 -14.12 18.17
C PRO A 145 5.75 -12.69 17.78
N ARG A 146 6.84 -12.53 17.04
CA ARG A 146 7.30 -11.23 16.52
C ARG A 146 6.70 -10.86 15.17
N THR A 147 5.97 -11.76 14.53
CA THR A 147 5.35 -11.51 13.22
C THR A 147 4.19 -10.55 13.37
N ALA A 148 4.27 -9.40 12.70
CA ALA A 148 3.20 -8.42 12.62
C ALA A 148 2.18 -8.80 11.54
N CYS A 149 2.67 -9.15 10.36
CA CYS A 149 1.83 -9.56 9.23
C CYS A 149 2.62 -10.33 8.18
N VAL A 150 1.87 -10.90 7.23
CA VAL A 150 2.40 -11.45 5.97
C VAL A 150 1.96 -10.52 4.85
N VAL A 151 2.89 -10.06 4.02
CA VAL A 151 2.58 -9.26 2.83
C VAL A 151 2.60 -10.14 1.60
N TYR A 152 1.53 -10.06 0.83
CA TYR A 152 1.35 -10.81 -0.41
C TYR A 152 0.91 -9.88 -1.54
N PHE A 153 1.65 -9.89 -2.66
CA PHE A 153 1.27 -9.14 -3.85
C PHE A 153 0.45 -10.02 -4.79
N ALA A 154 -0.87 -9.81 -4.79
CA ALA A 154 -1.80 -10.51 -5.66
C ALA A 154 -1.71 -9.94 -7.08
N GLY A 155 -0.90 -10.54 -7.93
CA GLY A 155 -0.74 -10.13 -9.32
C GLY A 155 -0.04 -11.20 -10.14
N ILE A 156 -0.38 -11.28 -11.42
CA ILE A 156 0.12 -12.31 -12.33
C ILE A 156 1.66 -12.35 -12.41
N HIS A 157 2.30 -11.18 -12.26
CA HIS A 157 3.76 -11.07 -12.33
C HIS A 157 4.47 -11.51 -11.06
N PHE A 158 3.74 -11.66 -9.94
CA PHE A 158 4.29 -11.95 -8.62
C PHE A 158 3.85 -13.30 -8.06
N ALA A 159 2.98 -14.03 -8.76
CA ALA A 159 2.37 -15.25 -8.22
C ALA A 159 3.14 -16.54 -8.56
N CYS A 160 4.07 -16.51 -9.51
CA CYS A 160 4.64 -17.72 -10.12
C CYS A 160 5.40 -18.65 -9.16
N ALA A 161 5.92 -18.14 -8.05
CA ALA A 161 6.65 -18.93 -7.06
C ALA A 161 6.15 -18.71 -5.61
N ALA A 162 5.12 -17.89 -5.44
CA ALA A 162 4.48 -17.67 -4.16
C ALA A 162 3.49 -18.80 -3.83
N LEU A 163 3.18 -18.96 -2.55
CA LEU A 163 2.09 -19.84 -2.13
C LEU A 163 0.76 -19.34 -2.72
N PRO A 164 -0.12 -20.24 -3.18
CA PRO A 164 -1.43 -19.85 -3.66
C PRO A 164 -2.26 -19.26 -2.51
N LEU A 165 -3.01 -18.18 -2.80
CA LEU A 165 -4.05 -17.74 -1.89
C LEU A 165 -5.17 -18.79 -1.94
N SER A 166 -5.31 -19.60 -0.90
CA SER A 166 -6.49 -20.45 -0.75
C SER A 166 -7.73 -19.57 -0.58
N ARG A 167 -8.78 -19.89 -1.29
CA ARG A 167 -10.11 -19.26 -1.12
C ARG A 167 -10.78 -19.76 0.15
#